data_698bdf9215336cfe7983658ed4796a61
#
_entry.id   698bdf9215336cfe7983658ed4796a61
#
_cell.length_a   1.000
_cell.length_b   1.000
_cell.length_c   1.000
_cell.angle_alpha   90.00
_cell.angle_beta   90.00
_cell.angle_gamma   90.00
#
_symmetry.space_group_name_H-M   'P 1'
#
loop_
_entity.id
_entity.type
_entity.pdbx_description
1 polymer ?
#
loop_
_entity_poly.entity_id
_entity_poly.type
_entity_poly.pdbx_seq_one_letter_code
_entity_poly.pdbx_strand_id
1 'polypeptide(L)' 'MELGESIAQLRKEKNVSIKELCANYLSRSAYTRFVNGETDTSATNLLFFLDRLQTSFTEFMFIKNDYQLSD' A
#
# COMPACT_ATOMS: atom_id res chain seq x y z
N MET A 1 5.12 9.36 -6.11
CA MET A 1 3.78 8.81 -5.85
C MET A 1 3.52 8.78 -4.36
N GLU A 2 2.32 9.15 -3.95
CA GLU A 2 1.97 9.13 -2.54
C GLU A 2 1.91 7.70 -2.00
N LEU A 3 2.09 7.56 -0.71
CA LEU A 3 2.15 6.26 -0.06
C LEU A 3 0.87 5.43 -0.28
N GLY A 4 -0.28 6.06 -0.08
CA GLY A 4 -1.57 5.39 -0.29
C GLY A 4 -1.80 5.00 -1.74
N GLU A 5 -1.43 5.87 -2.68
CA GLU A 5 -1.53 5.57 -4.10
C GLU A 5 -0.67 4.36 -4.47
N SER A 6 0.53 4.29 -3.89
CA SER A 6 1.45 3.19 -4.16
C SER A 6 0.88 1.86 -3.69
N ILE A 7 0.26 1.86 -2.51
CA ILE A 7 -0.39 0.65 -1.99
C ILE A 7 -1.57 0.25 -2.89
N ALA A 8 -2.38 1.22 -3.32
CA ALA A 8 -3.53 0.93 -4.18
C ALA A 8 -3.09 0.36 -5.53
N GLN A 9 -2.05 0.95 -6.11
CA GLN A 9 -1.52 0.48 -7.38
C GLN A 9 -0.96 -0.93 -7.27
N LEU A 10 -0.17 -1.18 -6.24
CA LEU A 10 0.42 -2.49 -6.01
C LEU A 10 -0.67 -3.55 -5.79
N ARG A 11 -1.69 -3.21 -5.01
CA ARG A 11 -2.83 -4.10 -4.78
C ARG A 11 -3.49 -4.51 -6.09
N LYS A 12 -3.74 -3.52 -6.96
CA LYS A 12 -4.40 -3.77 -8.25
C LYS A 12 -3.52 -4.63 -9.16
N GLU A 13 -2.24 -4.35 -9.17
CA GLU A 13 -1.29 -5.13 -9.99
C GLU A 13 -1.22 -6.58 -9.56
N LYS A 14 -1.39 -6.84 -8.29
CA LYS A 14 -1.35 -8.19 -7.74
C LYS A 14 -2.73 -8.86 -7.69
N ASN A 15 -3.75 -8.18 -8.17
CA ASN A 15 -5.13 -8.68 -8.21
C ASN A 15 -5.66 -9.08 -6.83
N VAL A 16 -5.32 -8.28 -5.83
CA VAL A 16 -5.81 -8.49 -4.47
C VAL A 16 -6.97 -7.54 -4.22
N SER A 17 -8.08 -8.03 -3.71
CA SER A 17 -9.22 -7.18 -3.42
C SER A 17 -8.96 -6.35 -2.16
N ILE A 18 -9.71 -5.26 -1.99
CA ILE A 18 -9.62 -4.45 -0.78
C ILE A 18 -9.95 -5.31 0.44
N LYS A 19 -10.98 -6.15 0.32
CA LYS A 19 -11.40 -7.04 1.40
C LYS A 19 -10.28 -8.00 1.79
N GLU A 20 -9.60 -8.56 0.81
CA GLU A 20 -8.49 -9.47 1.07
C GLU A 20 -7.32 -8.75 1.73
N LEU A 21 -7.00 -7.56 1.23
CA LEU A 21 -5.87 -6.82 1.76
C LEU A 21 -6.11 -6.37 3.20
N CYS A 22 -7.30 -5.84 3.47
CA CYS A 22 -7.62 -5.32 4.80
C CYS A 22 -7.96 -6.42 5.80
N ALA A 23 -8.55 -7.51 5.32
CA ALA A 23 -9.02 -8.62 6.15
C ALA A 23 -9.85 -8.07 7.32
N ASN A 24 -9.57 -8.49 8.55
CA ASN A 24 -10.24 -7.97 9.75
C ASN A 24 -9.38 -6.93 10.46
N TYR A 25 -8.28 -6.52 9.83
CA TYR A 25 -7.29 -5.67 10.47
C TYR A 25 -7.63 -4.20 10.33
N LEU A 26 -8.20 -3.80 9.19
CA LEU A 26 -8.47 -2.41 8.88
C LEU A 26 -9.82 -2.31 8.19
N SER A 27 -10.61 -1.29 8.54
CA SER A 27 -11.90 -1.09 7.88
C SER A 27 -11.69 -0.57 6.46
N ARG A 28 -12.67 -0.85 5.59
CA ARG A 28 -12.64 -0.36 4.22
C ARG A 28 -12.61 1.17 4.19
N SER A 29 -13.33 1.79 5.10
CA SER A 29 -13.39 3.24 5.21
C SER A 29 -12.01 3.82 5.52
N ALA A 30 -11.30 3.23 6.47
CA ALA A 30 -9.97 3.68 6.84
C ALA A 30 -8.99 3.47 5.69
N TYR A 31 -9.08 2.34 5.00
CA TYR A 31 -8.26 2.05 3.84
C TYR A 31 -8.49 3.11 2.74
N THR A 32 -9.76 3.39 2.44
CA THR A 32 -10.11 4.35 1.39
C THR A 32 -9.55 5.74 1.69
N ARG A 33 -9.66 6.19 2.94
CA ARG A 33 -9.10 7.49 3.32
C ARG A 33 -7.60 7.53 3.18
N PHE A 34 -6.93 6.44 3.53
CA PHE A 34 -5.48 6.35 3.38
C PHE A 34 -5.06 6.42 1.91
N VAL A 35 -5.67 5.62 1.04
CA VAL A 35 -5.27 5.59 -0.37
C VAL A 35 -5.64 6.88 -1.11
N ASN A 36 -6.62 7.61 -0.61
CA ASN A 36 -7.00 8.93 -1.17
C ASN A 36 -6.13 10.07 -0.63
N GLY A 37 -5.19 9.78 0.26
CA GLY A 37 -4.30 10.79 0.80
C GLY A 37 -4.89 11.62 1.91
N GLU A 38 -6.04 11.22 2.46
CA GLU A 38 -6.71 11.98 3.51
C GLU A 38 -6.12 11.73 4.89
N THR A 39 -5.54 10.55 5.08
CA THR A 39 -4.91 10.17 6.35
C THR A 39 -3.62 9.43 6.07
N ASP A 40 -2.73 9.47 7.04
CA ASP A 40 -1.53 8.65 7.00
C ASP A 40 -1.83 7.26 7.56
N THR A 41 -0.89 6.36 7.42
CA THR A 41 -1.00 5.04 8.01
C THR A 41 0.17 4.84 8.98
N SER A 42 0.02 3.91 9.92
CA SER A 42 1.09 3.58 10.82
C SER A 42 2.11 2.67 10.12
N ALA A 43 3.33 2.62 10.67
CA ALA A 43 4.34 1.71 10.15
C ALA A 43 3.85 0.26 10.26
N THR A 44 3.15 -0.07 11.34
CA THR A 44 2.59 -1.40 11.53
C THR A 44 1.60 -1.76 10.41
N ASN A 45 0.71 -0.84 10.07
CA ASN A 45 -0.25 -1.06 8.99
C ASN A 45 0.45 -1.19 7.64
N LEU A 46 1.45 -0.37 7.40
CA LEU A 46 2.20 -0.43 6.16
C LEU A 46 2.88 -1.79 6.00
N LEU A 47 3.55 -2.26 7.05
CA LEU A 47 4.20 -3.56 7.03
C LEU A 47 3.20 -4.69 6.83
N PHE A 48 2.02 -4.56 7.44
CA PHE A 48 0.93 -5.51 7.26
C PHE A 48 0.51 -5.59 5.78
N PHE A 49 0.33 -4.44 5.13
CA PHE A 49 -0.03 -4.39 3.71
C PHE A 49 1.04 -5.06 2.85
N LEU A 50 2.30 -4.72 3.10
CA LEU A 50 3.41 -5.27 2.30
C LEU A 50 3.52 -6.78 2.46
N ASP A 51 3.31 -7.26 3.67
CA ASP A 51 3.33 -8.70 3.94
C ASP A 51 2.22 -9.41 3.15
N ARG A 52 1.00 -8.89 3.20
CA ARG A 52 -0.12 -9.50 2.49
C ARG A 52 0.04 -9.39 0.97
N LEU A 53 0.72 -8.36 0.50
CA LEU A 53 1.01 -8.19 -0.94
C LEU A 53 2.29 -8.91 -1.35
N GLN A 54 2.96 -9.55 -0.41
CA GLN A 54 4.20 -10.29 -0.65
C GLN A 54 5.24 -9.43 -1.36
N THR A 55 5.39 -8.21 -0.86
CA THR A 55 6.26 -7.21 -1.46
C THR A 55 7.24 -6.74 -0.38
N SER A 56 8.52 -6.71 -0.72
CA SER A 56 9.53 -6.21 0.21
C SER A 56 9.44 -4.68 0.32
N PHE A 57 9.95 -4.14 1.40
CA PHE A 57 9.99 -2.69 1.58
C PHE A 57 10.80 -2.03 0.47
N THR A 58 11.93 -2.62 0.08
CA THR A 58 12.77 -2.09 -1.00
C THR A 58 12.00 -2.05 -2.31
N GLU A 59 11.31 -3.11 -2.64
CA GLU A 59 10.50 -3.20 -3.85
C GLU A 59 9.39 -2.15 -3.83
N PHE A 60 8.74 -1.97 -2.68
CA PHE A 60 7.70 -0.98 -2.51
C PHE A 60 8.24 0.44 -2.70
N MET A 61 9.39 0.75 -2.13
CA MET A 61 10.00 2.07 -2.28
C MET A 61 10.38 2.36 -3.72
N PHE A 62 10.79 1.33 -4.43
CA PHE A 62 11.09 1.45 -5.85
C PHE A 62 9.85 1.87 -6.64
N ILE A 63 8.72 1.22 -6.37
CA ILE A 63 7.44 1.55 -7.00
C ILE A 63 6.98 2.94 -6.60
N LYS A 64 7.07 3.26 -5.31
CA LYS A 64 6.65 4.57 -4.79
C LYS A 64 7.40 5.70 -5.46
N ASN A 65 8.66 5.48 -5.82
CA ASN A 65 9.50 6.49 -6.47
C ASN A 65 9.43 6.42 -8.00
N ASP A 66 8.40 5.77 -8.54
CA ASP A 66 8.13 5.66 -9.97
C ASP A 66 9.29 5.03 -10.73
N TYR A 67 9.96 4.06 -10.10
CA TYR A 67 11.10 3.36 -10.68
C TYR A 67 12.24 4.29 -11.03
N GLN A 68 12.29 5.43 -10.38
CA GLN A 68 13.39 6.36 -10.63
C GLN A 68 14.57 5.97 -9.76
N LEU A 69 15.63 5.57 -10.42
CA LEU A 69 16.89 5.33 -9.74
C LEU A 69 17.57 6.68 -9.63
N SER A 70 17.96 7.06 -8.43
CA SER A 70 18.74 8.28 -8.28
C SER A 70 20.10 8.03 -8.88
N ASP A 71 20.46 8.87 -9.74
CA ASP A 71 21.78 8.82 -10.37
C ASP A 71 22.84 9.42 -9.47
#